data_76de24075fd740961eedbdc6f79e123d
#
_entry.id   76de24075fd740961eedbdc6f79e123d
#
_cell.length_a   1.000
_cell.length_b   1.000
_cell.length_c   1.000
_cell.angle_alpha   90.00
_cell.angle_beta   90.00
_cell.angle_gamma   90.00
#
_symmetry.space_group_name_H-M   'P 1'
#
loop_
_entity.id
_entity.type
_entity.pdbx_description
1 polymer ?
#
loop_
_entity_poly.entity_id
_entity_poly.type
_entity_poly.pdbx_seq_one_letter_code
_entity_poly.pdbx_strand_id
1 'polypeptide(L)'
;SPSETMEICQTLYERGYVTYIRTTGKSYSTDFINRSAFPFIQDKWGPKYINPNIITCIENDTAAHEAIRPTDVMRFALTGDYHPREQKMYKLIWKNTVESCMSDYAYSSLETVVETNILLCPEHMGGHGYYTFSHTCIKPIFYGWKAVQYLMGEQLEQRDLSAMDYLLNMRNLSEVSCNKIETKVVFSSCGLPSHYTEARLIQSLEEKEIGRPSTFSTIIEKIKERDYVKKGGVKGESIECVEHTVLFPEKKIYQNRINRDFGNEKNRLYITSLGKSICNFLVSQFPIIFSYEYTKRMEAELDNIASQKSDSEVAPIEQLKRLCDDCCREIGENIHKYNSELQNKEKIENIIVNNDENEKHDYSVDSVGEHIVGTFGGFDILFKNGRFGKYIVWGKDGIHRKSIEKTHLQNKNIASISLDELVRFIENNSTPENSSDTVESLEGTIRVINDDVSIRSGKYGNYIFYKTPKMKKPKFISLKNFNKNIYTCSEIELIALIK
;
A
#
# COMPACT_ATOMS: atom_id res chain seq x y z
N SER A 1 -16.81 -6.02 7.59
CA SER A 1 -16.73 -5.02 6.48
C SER A 1 -17.34 -3.69 6.91
N PRO A 2 -17.03 -2.56 6.24
CA PRO A 2 -17.65 -1.27 6.54
C PRO A 2 -19.19 -1.31 6.46
N SER A 3 -19.75 -1.95 5.44
CA SER A 3 -21.20 -2.11 5.29
C SER A 3 -21.82 -2.86 6.44
N GLU A 4 -21.23 -3.99 6.85
CA GLU A 4 -21.69 -4.74 7.99
C GLU A 4 -21.62 -3.91 9.29
N THR A 5 -20.56 -3.11 9.46
CA THR A 5 -20.45 -2.18 10.59
C THR A 5 -21.60 -1.18 10.59
N MET A 6 -21.88 -0.59 9.42
CA MET A 6 -22.98 0.38 9.28
C MET A 6 -24.35 -0.28 9.52
N GLU A 7 -24.58 -1.50 9.06
CA GLU A 7 -25.81 -2.25 9.29
C GLU A 7 -26.03 -2.52 10.79
N ILE A 8 -24.99 -3.00 11.47
CA ILE A 8 -25.05 -3.23 12.94
C ILE A 8 -25.34 -1.90 13.68
N CYS A 9 -24.64 -0.82 13.33
CA CYS A 9 -24.85 0.48 13.95
C CYS A 9 -26.26 1.01 13.67
N GLN A 10 -26.78 0.83 12.44
CA GLN A 10 -28.14 1.19 12.07
C GLN A 10 -29.18 0.44 12.94
N THR A 11 -28.99 -0.86 13.11
CA THR A 11 -29.85 -1.68 13.98
C THR A 11 -29.84 -1.18 15.44
N LEU A 12 -28.67 -0.84 15.98
CA LEU A 12 -28.53 -0.30 17.33
C LEU A 12 -29.23 1.06 17.47
N TYR A 13 -29.13 1.91 16.47
CA TYR A 13 -29.80 3.21 16.43
C TYR A 13 -31.33 3.07 16.36
N GLU A 14 -31.85 2.24 15.45
CA GLU A 14 -33.29 2.01 15.29
C GLU A 14 -33.95 1.41 16.54
N ARG A 15 -33.19 0.62 17.30
CA ARG A 15 -33.61 0.08 18.60
C ARG A 15 -33.42 1.06 19.77
N GLY A 16 -32.91 2.26 19.49
CA GLY A 16 -32.75 3.32 20.49
C GLY A 16 -31.58 3.11 21.47
N TYR A 17 -30.59 2.30 21.13
CA TYR A 17 -29.44 2.05 22.00
C TYR A 17 -28.29 3.04 21.80
N VAL A 18 -28.16 3.62 20.62
CA VAL A 18 -27.14 4.59 20.30
C VAL A 18 -27.74 5.81 19.61
N THR A 19 -27.02 6.94 19.62
CA THR A 19 -27.39 8.15 18.90
C THR A 19 -27.23 7.96 17.38
N TYR A 20 -27.62 8.96 16.60
CA TYR A 20 -27.57 8.89 15.14
C TYR A 20 -26.16 8.59 14.63
N ILE A 21 -26.03 7.58 13.76
CA ILE A 21 -24.75 7.03 13.36
C ILE A 21 -24.09 7.68 12.14
N ARG A 22 -24.84 8.47 11.35
CA ARG A 22 -24.33 9.15 10.16
C ARG A 22 -24.06 10.62 10.50
N THR A 23 -23.01 10.83 11.28
CA THR A 23 -22.62 12.17 11.77
C THR A 23 -21.13 12.41 11.55
N THR A 24 -20.78 13.66 11.37
CA THR A 24 -19.41 14.18 11.43
C THR A 24 -19.09 14.77 12.81
N GLY A 25 -20.08 14.87 13.71
CA GLY A 25 -19.92 15.38 15.07
C GLY A 25 -18.95 14.55 15.88
N LYS A 26 -18.04 15.23 16.57
CA LYS A 26 -17.00 14.64 17.43
C LYS A 26 -17.19 14.97 18.90
N SER A 27 -18.20 15.76 19.22
CA SER A 27 -18.54 16.21 20.58
C SER A 27 -19.88 15.65 21.04
N TYR A 28 -20.08 15.55 22.34
CA TYR A 28 -21.35 15.14 22.96
C TYR A 28 -22.14 16.37 23.41
N SER A 29 -23.45 16.26 23.55
CA SER A 29 -24.26 17.32 24.11
C SER A 29 -23.89 17.63 25.57
N THR A 30 -23.89 18.90 25.95
CA THR A 30 -23.60 19.34 27.32
C THR A 30 -24.55 18.69 28.34
N ASP A 31 -25.80 18.48 27.94
CA ASP A 31 -26.80 17.81 28.78
C ASP A 31 -26.43 16.35 29.09
N PHE A 32 -25.99 15.60 28.08
CA PHE A 32 -25.49 14.22 28.27
C PHE A 32 -24.27 14.16 29.20
N ILE A 33 -23.31 15.06 29.01
CA ILE A 33 -22.10 15.08 29.83
C ILE A 33 -22.43 15.36 31.28
N ASN A 34 -23.18 16.44 31.55
CA ASN A 34 -23.44 16.86 32.90
C ASN A 34 -24.44 15.98 33.66
N ARG A 35 -25.45 15.43 32.96
CA ARG A 35 -26.52 14.65 33.62
C ARG A 35 -26.32 13.13 33.58
N SER A 36 -25.46 12.65 32.69
CA SER A 36 -25.30 11.20 32.51
C SER A 36 -23.85 10.75 32.66
N ALA A 37 -22.92 11.26 31.84
CA ALA A 37 -21.54 10.76 31.80
C ALA A 37 -20.76 11.10 33.07
N PHE A 38 -20.75 12.36 33.51
CA PHE A 38 -20.02 12.77 34.71
C PHE A 38 -20.55 12.13 36.00
N PRO A 39 -21.87 12.08 36.28
CA PRO A 39 -22.38 11.35 37.42
C PRO A 39 -22.02 9.87 37.41
N PHE A 40 -22.08 9.22 36.24
CA PHE A 40 -21.69 7.82 36.10
C PHE A 40 -20.20 7.61 36.44
N ILE A 41 -19.30 8.44 35.87
CA ILE A 41 -17.85 8.32 36.11
C ILE A 41 -17.55 8.59 37.59
N GLN A 42 -18.19 9.61 38.18
CA GLN A 42 -18.02 9.95 39.58
C GLN A 42 -18.44 8.82 40.51
N ASP A 43 -19.56 8.15 40.24
CA ASP A 43 -20.06 7.00 41.02
C ASP A 43 -19.11 5.81 40.93
N LYS A 44 -18.57 5.51 39.75
CA LYS A 44 -17.75 4.32 39.52
C LYS A 44 -16.31 4.45 39.95
N TRP A 45 -15.69 5.61 39.70
CA TRP A 45 -14.25 5.81 39.88
C TRP A 45 -13.89 7.03 40.72
N GLY A 46 -14.86 7.91 40.97
CA GLY A 46 -14.64 9.12 41.76
C GLY A 46 -14.37 10.37 40.89
N PRO A 47 -14.43 11.57 41.52
CA PRO A 47 -14.39 12.85 40.81
C PRO A 47 -13.07 13.12 40.06
N LYS A 48 -11.94 12.52 40.49
CA LYS A 48 -10.63 12.68 39.83
C LYS A 48 -10.59 12.10 38.42
N TYR A 49 -11.52 11.21 38.09
CA TYR A 49 -11.57 10.58 36.78
C TYR A 49 -12.37 11.36 35.74
N ILE A 50 -13.01 12.44 36.12
CA ILE A 50 -13.77 13.31 35.20
C ILE A 50 -12.78 14.22 34.46
N ASN A 51 -12.96 14.30 33.13
CA ASN A 51 -12.21 15.25 32.28
C ASN A 51 -12.97 16.58 32.22
N PRO A 52 -12.54 17.63 32.94
CA PRO A 52 -13.26 18.91 32.93
C PRO A 52 -13.15 19.65 31.58
N ASN A 53 -12.15 19.34 30.78
CA ASN A 53 -11.87 20.04 29.53
C ASN A 53 -12.74 19.58 28.35
N ILE A 54 -13.51 18.51 28.53
CA ILE A 54 -14.39 18.01 27.44
C ILE A 54 -15.46 19.02 27.06
N ILE A 55 -15.93 19.84 28.00
CA ILE A 55 -16.98 20.85 27.78
C ILE A 55 -16.48 21.94 26.82
N THR A 56 -15.23 22.37 26.92
CA THR A 56 -14.66 23.39 26.04
C THR A 56 -14.48 22.92 24.59
N CYS A 57 -14.36 21.61 24.37
CA CYS A 57 -14.29 21.04 23.01
C CYS A 57 -15.65 21.06 22.30
N ILE A 58 -16.75 21.10 23.04
CA ILE A 58 -18.12 21.05 22.49
C ILE A 58 -18.54 22.38 21.87
N GLU A 59 -18.11 23.49 22.46
CA GLU A 59 -18.52 24.84 22.04
C GLU A 59 -18.06 25.18 20.62
N ASN A 60 -17.12 24.45 20.07
CA ASN A 60 -16.56 24.65 18.72
C ASN A 60 -17.10 23.68 17.66
N ASP A 61 -18.00 22.75 18.02
CA ASP A 61 -18.56 21.77 17.08
C ASP A 61 -19.81 22.32 16.39
N THR A 62 -19.72 22.52 15.09
CA THR A 62 -20.81 23.02 14.24
C THR A 62 -21.63 21.90 13.58
N ALA A 63 -21.36 20.64 13.92
CA ALA A 63 -22.06 19.51 13.33
C ALA A 63 -23.55 19.48 13.72
N ALA A 64 -24.40 19.07 12.77
CA ALA A 64 -25.86 19.00 12.98
C ALA A 64 -26.27 17.93 14.01
N HIS A 65 -25.43 16.93 14.25
CA HIS A 65 -25.65 15.82 15.18
C HIS A 65 -24.42 15.63 16.06
N GLU A 66 -24.64 15.23 17.31
CA GLU A 66 -23.57 14.89 18.24
C GLU A 66 -22.80 13.63 17.82
N ALA A 67 -21.70 13.35 18.51
CA ALA A 67 -20.93 12.13 18.34
C ALA A 67 -21.76 10.89 18.67
N ILE A 68 -21.42 9.74 18.06
CA ILE A 68 -22.06 8.46 18.33
C ILE A 68 -21.77 8.06 19.76
N ARG A 69 -22.83 7.82 20.54
CA ARG A 69 -22.76 7.38 21.95
C ARG A 69 -23.92 6.48 22.32
N PRO A 70 -23.86 5.74 23.45
CA PRO A 70 -25.03 5.09 23.99
C PRO A 70 -26.07 6.14 24.43
N THR A 71 -27.34 5.84 24.26
CA THR A 71 -28.44 6.66 24.75
C THR A 71 -28.52 6.65 26.28
N ASP A 72 -28.10 5.55 26.89
CA ASP A 72 -28.04 5.33 28.33
C ASP A 72 -26.64 4.79 28.72
N VAL A 73 -25.83 5.64 29.35
CA VAL A 73 -24.48 5.30 29.81
C VAL A 73 -24.47 4.28 30.97
N MET A 74 -25.56 4.19 31.73
CA MET A 74 -25.69 3.21 32.82
C MET A 74 -25.81 1.79 32.27
N ARG A 75 -26.23 1.62 31.06
CA ARG A 75 -26.36 0.32 30.39
C ARG A 75 -25.02 -0.12 29.81
N PHE A 76 -24.30 -0.94 30.58
CA PHE A 76 -22.98 -1.48 30.17
C PHE A 76 -23.05 -2.49 29.03
N ALA A 77 -24.14 -3.27 28.93
CA ALA A 77 -24.33 -4.31 27.94
C ALA A 77 -25.80 -4.43 27.51
N LEU A 78 -26.03 -4.90 26.31
CA LEU A 78 -27.38 -5.22 25.85
C LEU A 78 -27.89 -6.44 26.56
N THR A 79 -29.16 -6.39 27.07
CA THR A 79 -29.84 -7.48 27.72
C THR A 79 -30.88 -8.05 26.78
N GLY A 80 -30.87 -9.38 26.58
CA GLY A 80 -31.79 -10.07 25.67
C GLY A 80 -31.05 -10.86 24.58
N ASP A 81 -31.81 -11.33 23.58
CA ASP A 81 -31.26 -12.08 22.44
C ASP A 81 -30.74 -11.13 21.34
N TYR A 82 -29.46 -10.83 21.44
CA TYR A 82 -28.76 -10.02 20.48
C TYR A 82 -27.61 -10.80 19.82
N HIS A 83 -27.40 -10.55 18.53
CA HIS A 83 -26.27 -11.14 17.85
C HIS A 83 -24.94 -10.73 18.52
N PRO A 84 -23.95 -11.63 18.69
CA PRO A 84 -22.68 -11.32 19.36
C PRO A 84 -21.94 -10.11 18.80
N ARG A 85 -22.11 -9.81 17.50
CA ARG A 85 -21.49 -8.64 16.87
C ARG A 85 -22.17 -7.32 17.26
N GLU A 86 -23.51 -7.33 17.46
CA GLU A 86 -24.25 -6.16 17.97
C GLU A 86 -23.81 -5.86 19.41
N GLN A 87 -23.67 -6.88 20.26
CA GLN A 87 -23.16 -6.71 21.62
C GLN A 87 -21.73 -6.15 21.65
N LYS A 88 -20.83 -6.66 20.78
CA LYS A 88 -19.46 -6.16 20.69
C LYS A 88 -19.42 -4.71 20.22
N MET A 89 -20.24 -4.36 19.23
CA MET A 89 -20.29 -2.99 18.70
C MET A 89 -20.84 -2.03 19.77
N TYR A 90 -21.91 -2.39 20.45
CA TYR A 90 -22.46 -1.58 21.53
C TYR A 90 -21.42 -1.35 22.64
N LYS A 91 -20.75 -2.41 23.10
CA LYS A 91 -19.68 -2.32 24.12
C LYS A 91 -18.53 -1.43 23.65
N LEU A 92 -18.16 -1.49 22.39
CA LEU A 92 -17.12 -0.63 21.83
C LEU A 92 -17.52 0.85 21.86
N ILE A 93 -18.75 1.17 21.42
CA ILE A 93 -19.29 2.53 21.47
C ILE A 93 -19.38 3.01 22.91
N TRP A 94 -19.89 2.20 23.81
CA TRP A 94 -19.99 2.52 25.23
C TRP A 94 -18.61 2.78 25.86
N LYS A 95 -17.64 1.90 25.61
CA LYS A 95 -16.25 2.04 26.07
C LYS A 95 -15.64 3.35 25.60
N ASN A 96 -15.66 3.60 24.31
CA ASN A 96 -15.11 4.85 23.73
C ASN A 96 -15.77 6.10 24.30
N THR A 97 -17.09 6.07 24.49
CA THR A 97 -17.82 7.20 25.09
C THR A 97 -17.38 7.48 26.52
N VAL A 98 -17.29 6.45 27.35
CA VAL A 98 -16.88 6.64 28.75
C VAL A 98 -15.41 7.07 28.85
N GLU A 99 -14.51 6.39 28.12
CA GLU A 99 -13.09 6.71 28.10
C GLU A 99 -12.83 8.15 27.65
N SER A 100 -13.56 8.65 26.64
CA SER A 100 -13.40 10.03 26.13
C SER A 100 -13.87 11.11 27.12
N CYS A 101 -14.74 10.76 28.06
CA CYS A 101 -15.20 11.66 29.12
C CYS A 101 -14.32 11.62 30.38
N MET A 102 -13.29 10.76 30.40
CA MET A 102 -12.42 10.58 31.58
C MET A 102 -11.12 11.34 31.44
N SER A 103 -10.49 11.58 32.61
CA SER A 103 -9.16 12.21 32.71
C SER A 103 -8.07 11.35 32.05
N ASP A 104 -6.97 11.98 31.69
CA ASP A 104 -5.83 11.35 31.06
C ASP A 104 -5.16 10.28 31.94
N TYR A 105 -4.62 9.27 31.27
CA TYR A 105 -3.74 8.29 31.88
C TYR A 105 -2.37 8.91 32.17
N ALA A 106 -1.94 8.87 33.44
CA ALA A 106 -0.63 9.34 33.85
C ALA A 106 0.28 8.18 34.28
N TYR A 107 1.52 8.19 33.79
CA TYR A 107 2.52 7.19 34.10
C TYR A 107 3.91 7.79 34.29
N SER A 108 4.75 7.09 35.02
CA SER A 108 6.19 7.33 35.06
C SER A 108 6.86 6.40 34.06
N SER A 109 7.77 6.91 33.25
CA SER A 109 8.62 6.12 32.37
C SER A 109 10.04 6.08 32.88
N LEU A 110 10.66 4.90 32.82
CA LEU A 110 12.07 4.69 33.06
C LEU A 110 12.71 4.27 31.75
N GLU A 111 13.58 5.10 31.21
CA GLU A 111 14.43 4.75 30.08
C GLU A 111 15.80 4.32 30.63
N THR A 112 16.20 3.11 30.30
CA THR A 112 17.49 2.56 30.65
C THR A 112 18.34 2.44 29.41
N VAL A 113 19.52 3.04 29.41
CA VAL A 113 20.49 2.97 28.31
C VAL A 113 21.75 2.25 28.82
N VAL A 114 22.14 1.20 28.11
CA VAL A 114 23.38 0.47 28.35
C VAL A 114 24.31 0.71 27.17
N GLU A 115 25.46 1.27 27.43
CA GLU A 115 26.51 1.49 26.41
C GLU A 115 27.50 0.34 26.43
N THR A 116 27.94 -0.10 25.25
CA THR A 116 29.03 -1.07 25.18
C THR A 116 30.37 -0.39 25.30
N ASN A 117 31.38 -1.12 25.74
CA ASN A 117 32.79 -0.66 25.74
C ASN A 117 33.45 -0.86 24.34
N ILE A 118 32.68 -1.18 23.32
CA ILE A 118 33.13 -1.41 21.93
C ILE A 118 32.80 -0.16 21.10
N LEU A 119 33.84 0.48 20.56
CA LEU A 119 33.69 1.60 19.63
C LEU A 119 33.06 1.14 18.29
N LEU A 120 32.12 1.92 17.80
CA LEU A 120 31.60 1.78 16.44
C LEU A 120 32.72 2.02 15.43
N CYS A 121 32.85 1.11 14.46
CA CYS A 121 33.77 1.27 13.36
C CYS A 121 33.33 2.46 12.48
N PRO A 122 34.21 3.47 12.23
CA PRO A 122 33.84 4.71 11.53
C PRO A 122 33.30 4.49 10.10
N GLU A 123 33.61 3.35 9.50
CA GLU A 123 33.23 3.01 8.12
C GLU A 123 31.72 2.75 7.93
N HIS A 124 30.98 2.53 9.02
CA HIS A 124 29.56 2.10 8.91
C HIS A 124 28.55 3.16 9.37
N MET A 125 28.95 4.15 10.14
CA MET A 125 28.05 5.21 10.62
C MET A 125 28.85 6.50 10.90
N GLY A 126 28.96 7.38 10.01
CA GLY A 126 29.49 8.78 10.04
C GLY A 126 29.87 9.47 11.35
N GLY A 127 30.33 8.75 12.41
CA GLY A 127 30.72 9.30 13.69
C GLY A 127 31.31 8.25 14.64
N HIS A 128 32.15 8.74 15.58
CA HIS A 128 32.65 7.93 16.69
C HIS A 128 31.57 7.80 17.77
N GLY A 129 31.18 6.59 18.12
CA GLY A 129 30.18 6.30 19.16
C GLY A 129 30.28 4.85 19.66
N TYR A 130 29.56 4.57 20.74
CA TYR A 130 29.42 3.22 21.27
C TYR A 130 28.08 2.62 20.84
N TYR A 131 28.00 1.28 20.74
CA TYR A 131 26.70 0.63 20.61
C TYR A 131 25.89 0.82 21.88
N THR A 132 24.63 1.23 21.72
CA THR A 132 23.73 1.45 22.84
C THR A 132 22.54 0.49 22.74
N PHE A 133 22.10 -0.03 23.88
CA PHE A 133 20.87 -0.78 24.04
C PHE A 133 19.94 0.02 24.94
N SER A 134 18.76 0.34 24.47
CA SER A 134 17.76 1.06 25.26
C SER A 134 16.57 0.18 25.57
N HIS A 135 16.00 0.35 26.75
CA HIS A 135 14.75 -0.26 27.17
C HIS A 135 13.92 0.73 27.97
N THR A 136 12.64 0.85 27.65
CA THR A 136 11.70 1.73 28.33
C THR A 136 10.64 0.92 29.05
N CYS A 137 10.51 1.12 30.35
CA CYS A 137 9.44 0.59 31.19
C CYS A 137 8.48 1.70 31.60
N ILE A 138 7.22 1.40 31.78
CA ILE A 138 6.21 2.33 32.29
C ILE A 138 5.55 1.83 33.57
N LYS A 139 5.31 2.75 34.50
CA LYS A 139 4.56 2.48 35.74
C LYS A 139 3.37 3.43 35.84
N PRO A 140 2.15 2.90 35.87
CA PRO A 140 0.97 3.72 36.08
C PRO A 140 1.04 4.52 37.39
N ILE A 141 0.81 5.83 37.32
CA ILE A 141 0.62 6.69 38.50
C ILE A 141 -0.88 6.90 38.73
N PHE A 142 -1.60 7.13 37.63
CA PHE A 142 -3.04 7.33 37.65
C PHE A 142 -3.65 6.69 36.39
N TYR A 143 -4.63 5.83 36.56
CA TYR A 143 -5.17 5.04 35.45
C TYR A 143 -6.04 5.84 34.47
N GLY A 144 -6.65 6.97 34.92
CA GLY A 144 -7.48 7.80 34.07
C GLY A 144 -8.47 6.96 33.25
N TRP A 145 -8.59 7.27 31.96
CA TRP A 145 -9.49 6.55 31.05
C TRP A 145 -9.19 5.04 30.95
N LYS A 146 -7.96 4.58 31.17
CA LYS A 146 -7.63 3.15 31.17
C LYS A 146 -8.35 2.35 32.26
N ALA A 147 -8.89 3.00 33.27
CA ALA A 147 -9.64 2.32 34.33
C ALA A 147 -10.90 1.60 33.81
N VAL A 148 -11.45 2.03 32.67
CA VAL A 148 -12.57 1.36 32.01
C VAL A 148 -12.22 -0.06 31.56
N GLN A 149 -10.97 -0.28 31.17
CA GLN A 149 -10.46 -1.60 30.74
C GLN A 149 -10.54 -2.65 31.86
N TYR A 150 -10.27 -2.25 33.10
CA TYR A 150 -10.46 -3.12 34.27
C TYR A 150 -11.90 -3.52 34.48
N LEU A 151 -12.84 -2.57 34.30
CA LEU A 151 -14.27 -2.88 34.41
C LEU A 151 -14.71 -3.91 33.37
N MET A 152 -14.06 -3.91 32.20
CA MET A 152 -14.31 -4.85 31.11
C MET A 152 -13.57 -6.19 31.25
N GLY A 153 -12.77 -6.37 32.31
CA GLY A 153 -12.00 -7.59 32.55
C GLY A 153 -10.71 -7.71 31.72
N GLU A 154 -10.27 -6.63 31.10
CA GLU A 154 -8.99 -6.59 30.40
C GLU A 154 -7.85 -6.57 31.44
N GLN A 155 -6.89 -7.50 31.33
CA GLN A 155 -5.71 -7.49 32.18
C GLN A 155 -4.73 -6.44 31.68
N LEU A 156 -4.41 -5.45 32.52
CA LEU A 156 -3.32 -4.53 32.23
C LEU A 156 -1.98 -5.24 32.47
N GLU A 157 -1.00 -4.96 31.60
CA GLU A 157 0.29 -5.63 31.58
C GLU A 157 1.06 -5.43 32.90
N GLN A 158 1.12 -6.47 33.75
CA GLN A 158 1.89 -6.49 34.99
C GLN A 158 3.40 -6.65 34.74
N ARG A 159 3.81 -6.98 33.51
CA ARG A 159 5.21 -7.28 33.18
C ARG A 159 6.15 -6.10 33.39
N ASP A 160 5.69 -4.89 33.09
CA ASP A 160 6.53 -3.69 33.16
C ASP A 160 6.88 -3.27 34.60
N LEU A 161 6.03 -3.59 35.57
CA LEU A 161 6.27 -3.20 36.98
C LEU A 161 7.47 -3.93 37.57
N SER A 162 7.57 -5.24 37.36
CA SER A 162 8.69 -6.04 37.88
C SER A 162 10.02 -5.68 37.19
N ALA A 163 9.97 -5.39 35.89
CA ALA A 163 11.13 -4.94 35.11
C ALA A 163 11.62 -3.57 35.60
N MET A 164 10.71 -2.64 35.89
CA MET A 164 11.08 -1.31 36.39
C MET A 164 11.73 -1.37 37.76
N ASP A 165 11.20 -2.13 38.72
CA ASP A 165 11.75 -2.29 40.02
C ASP A 165 13.15 -2.95 39.95
N TYR A 166 13.35 -3.93 39.08
CA TYR A 166 14.64 -4.54 38.80
C TYR A 166 15.65 -3.53 38.24
N LEU A 167 15.29 -2.75 37.22
CA LEU A 167 16.15 -1.75 36.62
C LEU A 167 16.51 -0.59 37.58
N LEU A 168 15.56 -0.17 38.42
CA LEU A 168 15.83 0.84 39.46
C LEU A 168 16.84 0.35 40.47
N ASN A 169 16.84 -0.93 40.83
CA ASN A 169 17.84 -1.52 41.72
C ASN A 169 19.22 -1.61 41.05
N MET A 170 19.28 -1.68 39.73
CA MET A 170 20.51 -1.73 38.94
C MET A 170 21.16 -0.34 38.73
N ARG A 171 20.47 0.77 38.98
CA ARG A 171 20.96 2.15 38.69
C ARG A 171 22.29 2.52 39.32
N ASN A 172 22.71 1.82 40.39
CA ASN A 172 23.95 2.07 41.08
C ASN A 172 25.10 1.19 40.57
N LEU A 173 24.88 0.34 39.57
CA LEU A 173 25.91 -0.50 38.97
C LEU A 173 26.65 0.33 37.91
N SER A 174 27.97 0.38 37.99
CA SER A 174 28.82 1.04 36.99
C SER A 174 29.00 0.15 35.73
N GLU A 175 28.94 -1.16 35.93
CA GLU A 175 29.11 -2.14 34.85
C GLU A 175 28.09 -3.28 34.97
N VAL A 176 27.63 -3.75 33.83
CA VAL A 176 26.78 -4.94 33.71
C VAL A 176 27.42 -5.90 32.72
N SER A 177 27.40 -7.20 33.04
CA SER A 177 27.88 -8.23 32.14
C SER A 177 26.72 -8.81 31.34
N CYS A 178 26.97 -9.03 30.06
CA CYS A 178 26.01 -9.69 29.16
C CYS A 178 26.32 -11.19 29.11
N ASN A 179 25.30 -12.02 29.33
CA ASN A 179 25.42 -13.48 29.21
C ASN A 179 25.14 -13.98 27.80
N LYS A 180 24.30 -13.26 27.06
CA LYS A 180 23.86 -13.67 25.72
C LYS A 180 23.49 -12.47 24.88
N ILE A 181 23.95 -12.46 23.63
CA ILE A 181 23.49 -11.53 22.60
C ILE A 181 22.90 -12.35 21.45
N GLU A 182 21.73 -11.98 21.01
CA GLU A 182 21.07 -12.55 19.85
C GLU A 182 20.81 -11.45 18.81
N THR A 183 21.19 -11.71 17.57
CA THR A 183 20.81 -10.90 16.42
C THR A 183 19.63 -11.54 15.73
N LYS A 184 18.65 -10.75 15.35
CA LYS A 184 17.48 -11.21 14.62
C LYS A 184 17.20 -10.26 13.46
N VAL A 185 17.05 -10.82 12.28
CA VAL A 185 16.59 -10.03 11.13
C VAL A 185 15.10 -9.79 11.26
N VAL A 186 14.72 -8.52 11.31
CA VAL A 186 13.33 -8.09 11.40
C VAL A 186 12.97 -7.21 10.22
N PHE A 187 11.71 -7.29 9.80
CA PHE A 187 11.18 -6.38 8.78
C PHE A 187 10.90 -5.03 9.41
N SER A 188 11.49 -3.98 8.85
CA SER A 188 11.15 -2.60 9.19
C SER A 188 10.23 -2.05 8.11
N SER A 189 9.00 -1.70 8.49
CA SER A 189 8.05 -1.00 7.62
C SER A 189 8.25 0.51 7.62
N CYS A 190 9.29 1.00 8.29
CA CYS A 190 9.56 2.44 8.38
C CYS A 190 9.77 3.04 6.99
N GLY A 191 8.90 3.97 6.60
CA GLY A 191 8.95 4.62 5.29
C GLY A 191 8.38 3.82 4.11
N LEU A 192 7.97 2.58 4.30
CA LEU A 192 7.33 1.79 3.24
C LEU A 192 5.81 1.90 3.34
N PRO A 193 5.12 2.29 2.25
CA PRO A 193 3.66 2.31 2.24
C PRO A 193 3.13 0.87 2.24
N SER A 194 2.21 0.56 3.16
CA SER A 194 1.46 -0.70 3.14
C SER A 194 0.20 -0.55 2.28
N HIS A 195 -0.32 -1.67 1.77
CA HIS A 195 -1.63 -1.67 1.12
C HIS A 195 -2.72 -1.23 2.10
N TYR A 196 -3.76 -0.59 1.58
CA TYR A 196 -4.87 -0.13 2.39
C TYR A 196 -5.65 -1.30 3.02
N THR A 197 -6.08 -1.14 4.27
CA THR A 197 -7.26 -1.85 4.78
C THR A 197 -8.51 -1.05 4.42
N GLU A 198 -9.70 -1.66 4.49
CA GLU A 198 -10.96 -0.94 4.27
C GLU A 198 -11.10 0.26 5.23
N ALA A 199 -10.71 0.07 6.50
CA ALA A 199 -10.75 1.15 7.50
C ALA A 199 -9.76 2.29 7.17
N ARG A 200 -8.52 1.96 6.79
CA ARG A 200 -7.51 2.97 6.43
C ARG A 200 -7.90 3.72 5.15
N LEU A 201 -8.58 3.05 4.21
CA LEU A 201 -9.10 3.72 3.01
C LEU A 201 -10.20 4.72 3.38
N ILE A 202 -11.14 4.36 4.28
CA ILE A 202 -12.16 5.29 4.78
C ILE A 202 -11.50 6.51 5.44
N GLN A 203 -10.53 6.26 6.33
CA GLN A 203 -9.79 7.34 6.97
C GLN A 203 -9.09 8.26 5.95
N SER A 204 -8.47 7.68 4.92
CA SER A 204 -7.84 8.46 3.86
C SER A 204 -8.84 9.26 3.01
N LEU A 205 -10.04 8.73 2.79
CA LEU A 205 -11.12 9.47 2.13
C LEU A 205 -11.60 10.65 2.99
N GLU A 206 -11.76 10.43 4.30
CA GLU A 206 -12.12 11.47 5.26
C GLU A 206 -11.05 12.57 5.34
N GLU A 207 -9.77 12.20 5.48
CA GLU A 207 -8.61 13.11 5.50
C GLU A 207 -8.53 13.99 4.23
N LYS A 208 -8.99 13.44 3.09
CA LYS A 208 -9.02 14.13 1.78
C LYS A 208 -10.34 14.84 1.49
N GLU A 209 -11.28 14.79 2.42
CA GLU A 209 -12.63 15.35 2.28
C GLU A 209 -13.39 14.81 1.05
N ILE A 210 -13.16 13.53 0.71
CA ILE A 210 -13.81 12.83 -0.39
C ILE A 210 -14.92 11.94 0.15
N GLY A 211 -16.16 12.26 -0.14
CA GLY A 211 -17.35 11.57 0.37
C GLY A 211 -17.78 12.05 1.76
N ARG A 212 -18.75 11.33 2.32
CA ARG A 212 -19.37 11.64 3.61
C ARG A 212 -19.62 10.33 4.38
N PRO A 213 -19.87 10.36 5.70
CA PRO A 213 -20.17 9.16 6.48
C PRO A 213 -21.25 8.26 5.88
N SER A 214 -22.22 8.84 5.18
CA SER A 214 -23.28 8.09 4.50
C SER A 214 -22.82 7.37 3.23
N THR A 215 -21.69 7.74 2.61
CA THR A 215 -21.24 7.23 1.32
C THR A 215 -19.96 6.38 1.39
N PHE A 216 -19.17 6.47 2.47
CA PHE A 216 -17.89 5.75 2.56
C PHE A 216 -18.01 4.24 2.33
N SER A 217 -18.97 3.59 2.99
CA SER A 217 -19.18 2.14 2.82
C SER A 217 -19.57 1.79 1.39
N THR A 218 -20.46 2.57 0.80
CA THR A 218 -20.95 2.38 -0.58
C THR A 218 -19.82 2.57 -1.61
N ILE A 219 -18.94 3.55 -1.42
CA ILE A 219 -17.78 3.77 -2.29
C ILE A 219 -16.89 2.51 -2.31
N ILE A 220 -16.57 1.97 -1.12
CA ILE A 220 -15.72 0.78 -1.02
C ILE A 220 -16.39 -0.44 -1.64
N GLU A 221 -17.70 -0.61 -1.44
CA GLU A 221 -18.46 -1.69 -2.07
C GLU A 221 -18.44 -1.57 -3.58
N LYS A 222 -18.70 -0.39 -4.13
CA LYS A 222 -18.75 -0.16 -5.57
C LYS A 222 -17.43 -0.47 -6.28
N ILE A 223 -16.29 -0.06 -5.71
CA ILE A 223 -14.98 -0.37 -6.32
C ILE A 223 -14.66 -1.88 -6.25
N LYS A 224 -15.20 -2.61 -5.26
CA LYS A 224 -15.07 -4.07 -5.14
C LYS A 224 -16.04 -4.79 -6.09
N GLU A 225 -17.31 -4.41 -6.14
CA GLU A 225 -18.34 -4.96 -7.05
C GLU A 225 -17.94 -4.84 -8.51
N ARG A 226 -17.31 -3.72 -8.87
CA ARG A 226 -16.81 -3.48 -10.23
C ARG A 226 -15.48 -4.15 -10.53
N ASP A 227 -14.96 -4.93 -9.60
CA ASP A 227 -13.68 -5.62 -9.71
C ASP A 227 -12.47 -4.69 -9.95
N TYR A 228 -12.60 -3.41 -9.57
CA TYR A 228 -11.47 -2.47 -9.64
C TYR A 228 -10.45 -2.72 -8.54
N VAL A 229 -10.93 -3.17 -7.38
CA VAL A 229 -10.14 -3.49 -6.19
C VAL A 229 -10.59 -4.83 -5.61
N LYS A 230 -9.63 -5.65 -5.18
CA LYS A 230 -9.89 -6.90 -4.47
C LYS A 230 -9.36 -6.84 -3.05
N LYS A 231 -10.02 -7.55 -2.14
CA LYS A 231 -9.55 -7.77 -0.77
C LYS A 231 -8.93 -9.14 -0.65
N GLY A 232 -7.69 -9.19 -0.16
CA GLY A 232 -6.98 -10.46 -0.02
C GLY A 232 -5.71 -10.35 0.80
N GLY A 233 -4.89 -11.41 0.72
CA GLY A 233 -3.52 -11.42 1.23
C GLY A 233 -2.55 -11.00 0.14
N VAL A 234 -1.58 -10.19 0.50
CA VAL A 234 -0.40 -9.93 -0.34
C VAL A 234 0.71 -10.83 0.16
N LYS A 235 1.24 -11.65 -0.72
CA LYS A 235 2.36 -12.54 -0.40
C LYS A 235 3.64 -11.73 -0.36
N GLY A 236 4.39 -11.87 0.73
CA GLY A 236 5.71 -11.30 0.86
C GLY A 236 6.78 -12.16 0.18
N GLU A 237 8.01 -11.78 0.37
CA GLU A 237 9.19 -12.45 -0.15
C GLU A 237 9.87 -13.27 0.94
N SER A 238 10.28 -14.50 0.60
CA SER A 238 11.02 -15.38 1.51
C SER A 238 12.51 -15.10 1.35
N ILE A 239 13.14 -14.61 2.41
CA ILE A 239 14.55 -14.21 2.40
C ILE A 239 15.33 -15.09 3.37
N GLU A 240 16.47 -15.61 2.92
CA GLU A 240 17.42 -16.30 3.79
C GLU A 240 18.09 -15.27 4.73
N CYS A 241 17.88 -15.44 6.02
CA CYS A 241 18.40 -14.58 7.07
C CYS A 241 19.51 -15.32 7.82
N VAL A 242 20.58 -14.60 8.13
CA VAL A 242 21.67 -15.10 8.97
C VAL A 242 21.53 -14.44 10.34
N GLU A 243 21.28 -15.25 11.36
CA GLU A 243 21.13 -14.82 12.75
C GLU A 243 22.30 -15.35 13.57
N HIS A 244 22.78 -14.57 14.53
CA HIS A 244 23.90 -14.95 15.37
C HIS A 244 23.47 -14.97 16.82
N THR A 245 23.97 -15.93 17.56
CA THR A 245 23.90 -16.00 19.02
C THR A 245 25.31 -16.03 19.58
N VAL A 246 25.62 -15.09 20.47
CA VAL A 246 26.88 -15.04 21.18
C VAL A 246 26.64 -15.33 22.65
N LEU A 247 27.32 -16.32 23.20
CA LEU A 247 27.26 -16.67 24.61
C LEU A 247 28.53 -16.20 25.31
N PHE A 248 28.37 -15.66 26.51
CA PHE A 248 29.46 -15.19 27.38
C PHE A 248 29.51 -16.02 28.70
N PRO A 249 30.66 -16.21 29.29
CA PRO A 249 31.96 -15.57 28.99
C PRO A 249 32.78 -16.23 27.88
N GLU A 250 32.35 -17.42 27.36
CA GLU A 250 33.12 -18.24 26.40
C GLU A 250 33.32 -17.58 25.05
N LYS A 251 32.59 -16.51 24.74
CA LYS A 251 32.56 -15.80 23.45
C LYS A 251 32.25 -16.74 22.26
N LYS A 252 31.46 -17.79 22.52
CA LYS A 252 31.09 -18.76 21.53
C LYS A 252 30.01 -18.20 20.62
N ILE A 253 30.28 -18.19 19.30
CA ILE A 253 29.38 -17.66 18.29
C ILE A 253 28.70 -18.82 17.58
N TYR A 254 27.37 -18.80 17.58
CA TYR A 254 26.54 -19.70 16.80
C TYR A 254 25.90 -18.91 15.67
N GLN A 255 25.97 -19.46 14.47
CA GLN A 255 25.31 -18.90 13.29
C GLN A 255 24.15 -19.82 12.92
N ASN A 256 22.98 -19.23 12.73
CA ASN A 256 21.77 -19.92 12.28
C ASN A 256 21.29 -19.27 10.98
N ARG A 257 21.02 -20.09 9.97
CA ARG A 257 20.41 -19.67 8.71
C ARG A 257 18.95 -20.09 8.73
N ILE A 258 18.06 -19.12 8.56
CA ILE A 258 16.62 -19.32 8.61
C ILE A 258 15.93 -18.52 7.50
N ASN A 259 15.01 -19.15 6.80
CA ASN A 259 14.17 -18.44 5.86
C ASN A 259 13.03 -17.75 6.61
N ARG A 260 12.86 -16.44 6.37
CA ARG A 260 11.78 -15.65 6.91
C ARG A 260 11.00 -14.99 5.78
N ASP A 261 9.68 -15.02 5.90
CA ASP A 261 8.80 -14.31 4.97
C ASP A 261 8.58 -12.89 5.46
N PHE A 262 8.95 -11.91 4.64
CA PHE A 262 8.80 -10.50 4.91
C PHE A 262 7.78 -9.86 3.97
N GLY A 263 7.03 -8.88 4.48
CA GLY A 263 6.05 -8.16 3.68
C GLY A 263 4.73 -8.90 3.45
N ASN A 264 4.50 -10.02 4.14
CA ASN A 264 3.19 -10.68 4.13
C ASN A 264 2.13 -9.77 4.73
N GLU A 265 1.11 -9.44 3.96
CA GLU A 265 -0.03 -8.64 4.43
C GLU A 265 -1.32 -9.46 4.34
N LYS A 266 -2.21 -9.29 5.33
CA LYS A 266 -3.53 -9.95 5.37
C LYS A 266 -4.65 -8.90 5.32
N ASN A 267 -5.77 -9.27 4.70
CA ASN A 267 -6.96 -8.41 4.62
C ASN A 267 -6.69 -7.01 4.02
N ARG A 268 -5.89 -6.95 2.96
CA ARG A 268 -5.55 -5.71 2.27
C ARG A 268 -6.35 -5.54 0.99
N LEU A 269 -6.52 -4.29 0.63
CA LEU A 269 -7.10 -3.90 -0.66
C LEU A 269 -5.96 -3.71 -1.66
N TYR A 270 -6.06 -4.37 -2.80
CA TYR A 270 -5.13 -4.18 -3.91
C TYR A 270 -5.88 -3.93 -5.21
N ILE A 271 -5.32 -3.06 -6.04
CA ILE A 271 -5.91 -2.71 -7.33
C ILE A 271 -5.73 -3.86 -8.32
N THR A 272 -6.78 -4.14 -9.09
CA THR A 272 -6.72 -5.13 -10.18
C THR A 272 -6.13 -4.52 -11.47
N SER A 273 -5.80 -5.35 -12.45
CA SER A 273 -5.36 -4.85 -13.76
C SER A 273 -6.44 -3.99 -14.41
N LEU A 274 -7.71 -4.40 -14.32
CA LEU A 274 -8.86 -3.63 -14.78
C LEU A 274 -8.93 -2.28 -14.05
N GLY A 275 -8.85 -2.29 -12.71
CA GLY A 275 -8.91 -1.06 -11.92
C GLY A 275 -7.78 -0.09 -12.28
N LYS A 276 -6.57 -0.60 -12.49
CA LYS A 276 -5.42 0.22 -12.91
C LYS A 276 -5.64 0.84 -14.28
N SER A 277 -6.13 0.07 -15.26
CA SER A 277 -6.43 0.56 -16.59
C SER A 277 -7.50 1.64 -16.59
N ILE A 278 -8.61 1.41 -15.87
CA ILE A 278 -9.69 2.38 -15.70
C ILE A 278 -9.19 3.66 -15.02
N CYS A 279 -8.44 3.52 -13.93
CA CYS A 279 -7.90 4.68 -13.21
C CYS A 279 -6.96 5.51 -14.11
N ASN A 280 -6.04 4.87 -14.81
CA ASN A 280 -5.13 5.55 -15.74
C ASN A 280 -5.91 6.26 -16.87
N PHE A 281 -6.92 5.60 -17.44
CA PHE A 281 -7.78 6.19 -18.46
C PHE A 281 -8.49 7.44 -17.93
N LEU A 282 -9.17 7.33 -16.79
CA LEU A 282 -9.96 8.43 -16.23
C LEU A 282 -9.09 9.62 -15.84
N VAL A 283 -7.94 9.38 -15.21
CA VAL A 283 -7.00 10.45 -14.82
C VAL A 283 -6.37 11.12 -16.04
N SER A 284 -6.07 10.37 -17.10
CA SER A 284 -5.47 10.92 -18.32
C SER A 284 -6.46 11.71 -19.17
N GLN A 285 -7.71 11.23 -19.29
CA GLN A 285 -8.72 11.85 -20.16
C GLN A 285 -9.54 12.93 -19.44
N PHE A 286 -9.71 12.81 -18.13
CA PHE A 286 -10.55 13.70 -17.32
C PHE A 286 -9.80 14.17 -16.05
N PRO A 287 -8.62 14.80 -16.17
CA PRO A 287 -7.73 15.08 -15.04
C PRO A 287 -8.33 16.01 -13.98
N ILE A 288 -9.24 16.91 -14.37
CA ILE A 288 -9.88 17.84 -13.45
C ILE A 288 -10.90 17.11 -12.59
N ILE A 289 -11.81 16.36 -13.21
CA ILE A 289 -12.91 15.65 -12.53
C ILE A 289 -12.39 14.52 -11.63
N PHE A 290 -11.33 13.83 -12.07
CA PHE A 290 -10.71 12.73 -11.32
C PHE A 290 -9.50 13.17 -10.47
N SER A 291 -9.43 14.47 -10.12
CA SER A 291 -8.51 14.96 -9.10
C SER A 291 -9.10 14.84 -7.69
N TYR A 292 -8.25 14.71 -6.67
CA TYR A 292 -8.70 14.74 -5.27
C TYR A 292 -9.36 16.08 -4.91
N GLU A 293 -8.89 17.17 -5.50
CA GLU A 293 -9.36 18.52 -5.22
C GLU A 293 -10.76 18.82 -5.77
N TYR A 294 -11.17 18.12 -6.83
CA TYR A 294 -12.49 18.36 -7.44
C TYR A 294 -13.63 18.10 -6.47
N THR A 295 -13.66 16.90 -5.86
CA THR A 295 -14.71 16.52 -4.91
C THR A 295 -14.68 17.40 -3.68
N LYS A 296 -13.49 17.68 -3.13
CA LYS A 296 -13.29 18.57 -1.99
C LYS A 296 -13.85 19.97 -2.26
N ARG A 297 -13.51 20.58 -3.40
CA ARG A 297 -14.00 21.89 -3.82
C ARG A 297 -15.53 21.89 -3.94
N MET A 298 -16.09 20.92 -4.62
CA MET A 298 -17.54 20.79 -4.81
C MET A 298 -18.28 20.71 -3.47
N GLU A 299 -17.81 19.88 -2.56
CA GLU A 299 -18.40 19.71 -1.23
C GLU A 299 -18.31 21.00 -0.41
N ALA A 300 -17.16 21.70 -0.46
CA ALA A 300 -16.98 22.99 0.23
C ALA A 300 -17.92 24.07 -0.32
N GLU A 301 -18.14 24.12 -1.63
CA GLU A 301 -19.07 25.05 -2.25
C GLU A 301 -20.52 24.74 -1.86
N LEU A 302 -20.90 23.45 -1.79
CA LEU A 302 -22.21 23.02 -1.30
C LEU A 302 -22.42 23.40 0.18
N ASP A 303 -21.43 23.20 1.03
CA ASP A 303 -21.47 23.57 2.45
C ASP A 303 -21.58 25.10 2.62
N ASN A 304 -20.87 25.87 1.79
CA ASN A 304 -21.00 27.34 1.77
C ASN A 304 -22.41 27.76 1.37
N ILE A 305 -23.01 27.18 0.36
CA ILE A 305 -24.39 27.47 -0.06
C ILE A 305 -25.38 27.13 1.05
N ALA A 306 -25.19 25.97 1.72
CA ALA A 306 -26.06 25.52 2.80
C ALA A 306 -25.97 26.38 4.07
N SER A 307 -24.79 26.97 4.35
CA SER A 307 -24.56 27.79 5.56
C SER A 307 -24.95 29.27 5.42
N GLN A 308 -25.22 29.74 4.20
CA GLN A 308 -25.61 31.13 3.96
C GLN A 308 -26.94 31.42 4.61
N LYS A 309 -26.93 32.36 5.56
CA LYS A 309 -28.15 32.98 6.10
C LYS A 309 -28.76 33.88 5.00
N SER A 310 -30.06 34.05 5.04
CA SER A 310 -30.96 34.71 4.06
C SER A 310 -30.59 36.13 3.56
N ASP A 311 -29.43 36.66 3.89
CA ASP A 311 -29.00 38.04 3.55
C ASP A 311 -28.11 38.13 2.29
N SER A 312 -27.91 37.03 1.56
CA SER A 312 -27.13 37.07 0.30
C SER A 312 -27.99 37.62 -0.86
N GLU A 313 -27.40 38.47 -1.71
CA GLU A 313 -28.07 39.04 -2.91
C GLU A 313 -28.56 37.97 -3.90
N VAL A 314 -28.05 36.76 -3.83
CA VAL A 314 -28.42 35.63 -4.70
C VAL A 314 -28.99 34.51 -3.86
N ALA A 315 -30.19 34.06 -4.19
CA ALA A 315 -30.85 32.94 -3.50
C ALA A 315 -29.98 31.67 -3.54
N PRO A 316 -29.90 30.86 -2.46
CA PRO A 316 -29.10 29.62 -2.40
C PRO A 316 -29.41 28.65 -3.53
N ILE A 317 -30.66 28.57 -3.98
CA ILE A 317 -31.09 27.75 -5.13
C ILE A 317 -30.43 28.21 -6.44
N GLU A 318 -30.30 29.52 -6.65
CA GLU A 318 -29.65 30.05 -7.85
C GLU A 318 -28.12 29.76 -7.86
N GLN A 319 -27.50 29.84 -6.70
CA GLN A 319 -26.08 29.46 -6.55
C GLN A 319 -25.87 27.98 -6.79
N LEU A 320 -26.72 27.11 -6.25
CA LEU A 320 -26.69 25.66 -6.49
C LEU A 320 -26.87 25.35 -7.98
N LYS A 321 -27.81 26.02 -8.64
CA LYS A 321 -28.06 25.86 -10.06
C LYS A 321 -26.83 26.23 -10.89
N ARG A 322 -26.20 27.37 -10.61
CA ARG A 322 -24.94 27.77 -11.28
C ARG A 322 -23.84 26.76 -11.08
N LEU A 323 -23.65 26.25 -9.86
CA LEU A 323 -22.67 25.21 -9.58
C LEU A 323 -22.93 23.93 -10.40
N CYS A 324 -24.17 23.47 -10.47
CA CYS A 324 -24.55 22.33 -11.29
C CYS A 324 -24.31 22.58 -12.77
N ASP A 325 -24.69 23.74 -13.30
CA ASP A 325 -24.48 24.10 -14.71
C ASP A 325 -23.00 24.17 -15.06
N ASP A 326 -22.14 24.71 -14.18
CA ASP A 326 -20.69 24.75 -14.35
C ASP A 326 -20.08 23.34 -14.38
N CYS A 327 -20.49 22.47 -13.47
CA CYS A 327 -20.05 21.07 -13.45
C CYS A 327 -20.49 20.32 -14.72
N CYS A 328 -21.74 20.48 -15.15
CA CYS A 328 -22.26 19.85 -16.36
C CYS A 328 -21.51 20.33 -17.61
N ARG A 329 -21.20 21.63 -17.68
CA ARG A 329 -20.42 22.22 -18.78
C ARG A 329 -19.00 21.63 -18.80
N GLU A 330 -18.30 21.60 -17.67
CA GLU A 330 -16.94 21.05 -17.57
C GLU A 330 -16.87 19.58 -17.98
N ILE A 331 -17.84 18.77 -17.53
CA ILE A 331 -17.96 17.37 -17.93
C ILE A 331 -18.23 17.26 -19.44
N GLY A 332 -19.16 18.05 -19.96
CA GLY A 332 -19.52 18.06 -21.38
C GLY A 332 -18.35 18.42 -22.29
N GLU A 333 -17.57 19.44 -21.93
CA GLU A 333 -16.38 19.86 -22.67
C GLU A 333 -15.30 18.75 -22.70
N ASN A 334 -15.04 18.08 -21.58
CA ASN A 334 -14.09 16.97 -21.52
C ASN A 334 -14.55 15.77 -22.37
N ILE A 335 -15.83 15.42 -22.32
CA ILE A 335 -16.39 14.34 -23.16
C ILE A 335 -16.29 14.72 -24.65
N HIS A 336 -16.60 15.97 -24.99
CA HIS A 336 -16.53 16.43 -26.37
C HIS A 336 -15.09 16.41 -26.90
N LYS A 337 -14.13 16.86 -26.09
CA LYS A 337 -12.70 16.80 -26.42
C LYS A 337 -12.24 15.36 -26.66
N TYR A 338 -12.58 14.44 -25.75
CA TYR A 338 -12.25 13.01 -25.88
C TYR A 338 -12.84 12.39 -27.17
N ASN A 339 -14.12 12.64 -27.45
CA ASN A 339 -14.79 12.14 -28.66
C ASN A 339 -14.15 12.71 -29.94
N SER A 340 -13.71 13.98 -29.92
CA SER A 340 -13.02 14.60 -31.05
C SER A 340 -11.65 13.96 -31.30
N GLU A 341 -10.91 13.64 -30.22
CA GLU A 341 -9.62 12.95 -30.31
C GLU A 341 -9.79 11.51 -30.85
N LEU A 342 -10.84 10.79 -30.44
CA LEU A 342 -11.19 9.46 -30.96
C LEU A 342 -11.49 9.52 -32.47
N GLN A 343 -12.35 10.44 -32.89
CA GLN A 343 -12.70 10.60 -34.31
C GLN A 343 -11.49 10.96 -35.15
N ASN A 344 -10.57 11.75 -34.62
CA ASN A 344 -9.32 12.09 -35.31
C ASN A 344 -8.40 10.88 -35.44
N LYS A 345 -8.30 10.02 -34.41
CA LYS A 345 -7.55 8.77 -34.48
C LYS A 345 -8.14 7.81 -35.52
N GLU A 346 -9.47 7.61 -35.52
CA GLU A 346 -10.17 6.78 -36.51
C GLU A 346 -9.99 7.33 -37.94
N LYS A 347 -10.01 8.66 -38.13
CA LYS A 347 -9.74 9.27 -39.44
C LYS A 347 -8.30 9.02 -39.91
N ILE A 348 -7.33 9.11 -39.01
CA ILE A 348 -5.92 8.86 -39.32
C ILE A 348 -5.72 7.37 -39.66
N GLU A 349 -6.32 6.46 -38.90
CA GLU A 349 -6.28 5.02 -39.18
C GLU A 349 -6.94 4.70 -40.54
N ASN A 350 -8.09 5.31 -40.85
CA ASN A 350 -8.76 5.14 -42.12
C ASN A 350 -8.02 5.75 -43.33
N ILE A 351 -7.26 6.85 -43.11
CA ILE A 351 -6.39 7.44 -44.13
C ILE A 351 -5.20 6.51 -44.40
N ILE A 352 -4.63 5.89 -43.37
CA ILE A 352 -3.54 4.91 -43.51
C ILE A 352 -4.03 3.68 -44.30
N VAL A 353 -5.21 3.16 -43.96
CA VAL A 353 -5.79 1.99 -44.63
C VAL A 353 -6.16 2.29 -46.10
N ASN A 354 -6.69 3.49 -46.39
CA ASN A 354 -7.08 3.87 -47.77
C ASN A 354 -5.90 4.24 -48.67
N ASN A 355 -4.75 4.63 -48.10
CA ASN A 355 -3.53 4.85 -48.87
C ASN A 355 -2.82 3.55 -49.25
N ASP A 356 -3.06 2.45 -48.53
CA ASP A 356 -2.52 1.12 -48.86
C ASP A 356 -3.26 0.42 -50.05
N GLU A 357 -4.46 0.88 -50.42
CA GLU A 357 -5.19 0.31 -51.57
C GLU A 357 -4.85 0.90 -52.95
N ASN A 358 -4.13 2.05 -53.00
CA ASN A 358 -3.88 2.75 -54.25
C ASN A 358 -2.44 2.74 -54.79
N GLU A 359 -1.49 2.10 -54.14
CA GLU A 359 -0.14 1.96 -54.67
C GLU A 359 0.32 0.50 -54.75
N LYS A 360 -0.02 -0.12 -55.87
CA LYS A 360 0.78 -1.25 -56.41
C LYS A 360 2.03 -0.64 -57.05
N HIS A 361 3.05 -0.37 -56.25
CA HIS A 361 4.43 -0.25 -56.73
C HIS A 361 5.41 -0.73 -55.71
N ASP A 362 6.18 -1.72 -56.15
CA ASP A 362 7.38 -2.29 -55.64
C ASP A 362 8.30 -1.29 -54.93
N TYR A 363 8.33 -1.31 -53.57
CA TYR A 363 9.44 -0.76 -52.81
C TYR A 363 9.66 -1.57 -51.51
N SER A 364 10.91 -1.86 -51.28
CA SER A 364 11.53 -2.50 -50.13
C SER A 364 11.03 -1.96 -48.77
N VAL A 365 10.58 -2.89 -47.96
CA VAL A 365 10.45 -2.98 -46.50
C VAL A 365 11.26 -1.95 -45.70
N ASP A 366 10.55 -1.11 -44.92
CA ASP A 366 10.85 -0.78 -43.53
C ASP A 366 9.81 0.22 -42.96
N SER A 367 8.62 -0.25 -42.55
CA SER A 367 7.82 0.36 -41.48
C SER A 367 6.67 -0.56 -41.10
N VAL A 368 6.96 -1.43 -40.16
CA VAL A 368 5.98 -2.41 -39.65
C VAL A 368 5.24 -1.78 -38.48
N GLY A 369 3.93 -1.70 -38.57
CA GLY A 369 3.06 -1.32 -37.46
C GLY A 369 3.25 -2.25 -36.27
N GLU A 370 3.72 -1.71 -35.16
CA GLU A 370 3.82 -2.41 -33.88
C GLU A 370 2.46 -2.34 -33.19
N HIS A 371 1.81 -3.49 -32.96
CA HIS A 371 0.56 -3.55 -32.20
C HIS A 371 0.82 -4.09 -30.80
N ILE A 372 0.48 -3.31 -29.77
CA ILE A 372 0.46 -3.78 -28.39
C ILE A 372 -0.79 -4.64 -28.21
N VAL A 373 -0.59 -5.94 -27.92
CA VAL A 373 -1.69 -6.92 -27.78
C VAL A 373 -2.02 -7.21 -26.33
N GLY A 374 -1.21 -6.74 -25.37
CA GLY A 374 -1.41 -6.93 -23.94
C GLY A 374 -0.13 -6.77 -23.16
N THR A 375 -0.14 -7.19 -21.89
CA THR A 375 1.05 -7.15 -21.00
C THR A 375 1.30 -8.51 -20.36
N PHE A 376 2.58 -8.89 -20.25
CA PHE A 376 3.03 -10.10 -19.56
C PHE A 376 4.26 -9.79 -18.70
N GLY A 377 4.23 -10.19 -17.42
CA GLY A 377 5.33 -9.90 -16.49
C GLY A 377 5.60 -8.41 -16.25
N GLY A 378 4.60 -7.53 -16.47
CA GLY A 378 4.74 -6.08 -16.33
C GLY A 378 5.30 -5.36 -17.56
N PHE A 379 5.50 -6.07 -18.68
CA PHE A 379 5.98 -5.52 -19.95
C PHE A 379 4.97 -5.71 -21.06
N ASP A 380 4.94 -4.79 -22.01
CA ASP A 380 4.05 -4.86 -23.16
C ASP A 380 4.43 -6.03 -24.09
N ILE A 381 3.40 -6.74 -24.59
CA ILE A 381 3.53 -7.74 -25.62
C ILE A 381 3.28 -7.05 -26.97
N LEU A 382 4.33 -6.97 -27.77
CA LEU A 382 4.28 -6.38 -29.10
C LEU A 382 4.16 -7.48 -30.14
N PHE A 383 3.17 -7.36 -31.00
CA PHE A 383 3.06 -8.22 -32.18
C PHE A 383 3.77 -7.58 -33.37
N LYS A 384 4.65 -8.34 -34.01
CA LYS A 384 5.44 -7.89 -35.15
C LYS A 384 5.34 -8.87 -36.31
N ASN A 385 5.40 -8.34 -37.53
CA ASN A 385 5.49 -9.12 -38.74
C ASN A 385 6.90 -8.95 -39.34
N GLY A 386 7.68 -10.00 -39.37
CA GLY A 386 9.07 -9.94 -39.83
C GLY A 386 9.31 -10.75 -41.11
N ARG A 387 10.51 -10.67 -41.66
CA ARG A 387 10.95 -11.37 -42.88
C ARG A 387 10.70 -12.89 -42.86
N PHE A 388 10.61 -13.48 -41.66
CA PHE A 388 10.39 -14.91 -41.46
C PHE A 388 8.99 -15.23 -40.88
N GLY A 389 8.05 -14.25 -40.95
CA GLY A 389 6.67 -14.39 -40.51
C GLY A 389 6.32 -13.65 -39.24
N LYS A 390 5.14 -13.95 -38.70
CA LYS A 390 4.55 -13.29 -37.53
C LYS A 390 5.22 -13.73 -36.23
N TYR A 391 5.52 -12.80 -35.32
CA TYR A 391 6.13 -13.09 -34.02
C TYR A 391 5.69 -12.09 -32.96
N ILE A 392 5.81 -12.48 -31.71
CA ILE A 392 5.59 -11.62 -30.54
C ILE A 392 6.90 -11.29 -29.85
N VAL A 393 6.95 -10.09 -29.25
CA VAL A 393 8.08 -9.57 -28.48
C VAL A 393 7.56 -9.09 -27.14
N TRP A 394 8.25 -9.38 -26.02
CA TRP A 394 7.88 -8.89 -24.69
C TRP A 394 9.14 -8.77 -23.81
N GLY A 395 8.99 -8.16 -22.61
CA GLY A 395 10.08 -7.91 -21.69
C GLY A 395 10.68 -6.51 -21.85
N LYS A 396 11.61 -6.17 -20.94
CA LYS A 396 12.28 -4.86 -20.97
C LYS A 396 13.05 -4.73 -22.28
N ASP A 397 12.73 -3.69 -23.05
CA ASP A 397 13.33 -3.39 -24.36
C ASP A 397 13.17 -4.53 -25.42
N GLY A 398 12.10 -5.35 -25.28
CA GLY A 398 11.81 -6.42 -26.25
C GLY A 398 12.77 -7.61 -26.22
N ILE A 399 13.30 -7.95 -25.05
CA ILE A 399 14.33 -9.00 -24.85
C ILE A 399 13.84 -10.39 -25.28
N HIS A 400 12.54 -10.67 -25.10
CA HIS A 400 11.94 -11.96 -25.43
C HIS A 400 11.23 -11.90 -26.78
N ARG A 401 11.45 -12.93 -27.60
CA ARG A 401 10.85 -13.02 -28.93
C ARG A 401 10.40 -14.45 -29.22
N LYS A 402 9.18 -14.65 -29.78
CA LYS A 402 8.65 -15.95 -30.12
C LYS A 402 7.87 -15.91 -31.44
N SER A 403 8.19 -16.81 -32.38
CA SER A 403 7.50 -16.94 -33.66
C SER A 403 6.14 -17.58 -33.47
N ILE A 404 5.14 -17.10 -34.20
CA ILE A 404 3.78 -17.63 -34.24
C ILE A 404 3.60 -18.62 -35.39
N GLU A 405 4.50 -18.64 -36.36
CA GLU A 405 4.47 -19.59 -37.46
C GLU A 405 4.53 -21.03 -36.97
N LYS A 406 3.69 -21.88 -37.46
CA LYS A 406 3.49 -23.29 -37.05
C LYS A 406 2.71 -23.49 -35.75
N THR A 407 2.00 -22.47 -35.27
CA THR A 407 1.13 -22.58 -34.10
C THR A 407 -0.34 -22.44 -34.51
N HIS A 408 -1.26 -22.77 -33.59
CA HIS A 408 -2.68 -22.57 -33.77
C HIS A 408 -3.09 -21.08 -33.92
N LEU A 409 -2.17 -20.15 -33.64
CA LEU A 409 -2.38 -18.71 -33.77
C LEU A 409 -2.04 -18.16 -35.16
N GLN A 410 -1.40 -18.95 -36.01
CA GLN A 410 -0.91 -18.52 -37.35
C GLN A 410 -2.03 -17.91 -38.25
N ASN A 411 -3.22 -18.53 -38.21
CA ASN A 411 -4.33 -18.14 -39.06
C ASN A 411 -5.38 -17.25 -38.41
N LYS A 412 -5.15 -16.85 -37.14
CA LYS A 412 -6.03 -15.93 -36.43
C LYS A 412 -5.72 -14.48 -36.76
N ASN A 413 -6.76 -13.65 -36.84
CA ASN A 413 -6.58 -12.20 -36.92
C ASN A 413 -6.07 -11.70 -35.55
N ILE A 414 -5.11 -10.77 -35.55
CA ILE A 414 -4.49 -10.21 -34.34
C ILE A 414 -5.55 -9.69 -33.36
N ALA A 415 -6.58 -9.01 -33.88
CA ALA A 415 -7.69 -8.48 -33.08
C ALA A 415 -8.59 -9.55 -32.42
N SER A 416 -8.49 -10.80 -32.85
CA SER A 416 -9.29 -11.93 -32.33
C SER A 416 -8.51 -12.84 -31.35
N ILE A 417 -7.24 -12.55 -31.07
CA ILE A 417 -6.42 -13.33 -30.14
C ILE A 417 -6.59 -12.74 -28.75
N SER A 418 -7.11 -13.55 -27.81
CA SER A 418 -7.25 -13.11 -26.43
C SER A 418 -5.90 -13.04 -25.70
N LEU A 419 -5.79 -12.15 -24.72
CA LEU A 419 -4.57 -12.03 -23.90
C LEU A 419 -4.23 -13.35 -23.21
N ASP A 420 -5.23 -14.09 -22.74
CA ASP A 420 -5.05 -15.40 -22.09
C ASP A 420 -4.46 -16.46 -23.04
N GLU A 421 -4.84 -16.43 -24.33
CA GLU A 421 -4.24 -17.31 -25.33
C GLU A 421 -2.77 -16.96 -25.59
N LEU A 422 -2.43 -15.67 -25.61
CA LEU A 422 -1.03 -15.22 -25.76
C LEU A 422 -0.19 -15.56 -24.55
N VAL A 423 -0.72 -15.36 -23.35
CA VAL A 423 -0.02 -15.72 -22.10
C VAL A 423 0.25 -17.22 -22.04
N ARG A 424 -0.75 -18.06 -22.32
CA ARG A 424 -0.59 -19.51 -22.41
C ARG A 424 0.41 -19.90 -23.51
N PHE A 425 0.43 -19.20 -24.62
CA PHE A 425 1.41 -19.42 -25.69
C PHE A 425 2.84 -19.07 -25.24
N ILE A 426 3.02 -18.06 -24.43
CA ILE A 426 4.29 -17.66 -23.83
C ILE A 426 4.73 -18.73 -22.82
N GLU A 427 3.83 -19.22 -21.96
CA GLU A 427 4.13 -20.14 -20.85
C GLU A 427 4.30 -21.60 -21.29
N ASN A 428 3.54 -22.09 -22.30
CA ASN A 428 3.42 -23.51 -22.64
C ASN A 428 4.57 -24.12 -23.45
N ASN A 429 5.71 -23.44 -23.65
CA ASN A 429 6.85 -23.99 -24.37
C ASN A 429 8.19 -23.78 -23.67
N SER A 430 8.31 -24.30 -22.43
CA SER A 430 9.60 -24.43 -21.72
C SER A 430 10.12 -25.86 -21.85
N THR A 431 10.28 -26.39 -23.06
CA THR A 431 11.08 -27.60 -23.33
C THR A 431 11.96 -27.34 -24.55
N PRO A 432 13.26 -27.67 -24.45
CA PRO A 432 14.21 -27.40 -25.53
C PRO A 432 14.18 -28.52 -26.54
N GLU A 433 13.78 -28.27 -27.77
CA GLU A 433 14.19 -29.13 -28.91
C GLU A 433 15.16 -28.37 -29.82
N ASN A 434 16.25 -29.06 -30.07
CA ASN A 434 17.38 -28.66 -30.89
C ASN A 434 16.98 -28.26 -32.32
N SER A 435 17.37 -27.08 -32.75
CA SER A 435 17.83 -26.87 -34.13
C SER A 435 18.79 -25.70 -34.17
N SER A 436 19.96 -25.98 -34.62
CA SER A 436 21.04 -25.05 -34.96
C SER A 436 20.57 -24.00 -35.95
N ASP A 437 20.59 -22.73 -35.54
CA ASP A 437 21.18 -21.65 -36.33
C ASP A 437 21.19 -20.36 -35.50
N THR A 438 22.36 -19.82 -35.41
CA THR A 438 22.86 -18.62 -34.79
C THR A 438 21.92 -17.42 -34.73
N VAL A 439 21.34 -17.18 -33.53
CA VAL A 439 21.04 -15.81 -33.00
C VAL A 439 21.39 -15.84 -31.52
N GLU A 440 22.35 -14.99 -31.12
CA GLU A 440 22.88 -14.91 -29.76
C GLU A 440 21.78 -14.51 -28.78
N SER A 441 21.28 -15.48 -28.00
CA SER A 441 20.34 -15.26 -26.92
C SER A 441 21.05 -14.68 -25.70
N LEU A 442 20.47 -13.66 -25.10
CA LEU A 442 20.88 -13.11 -23.79
C LEU A 442 20.55 -14.04 -22.61
N GLU A 443 20.20 -15.31 -22.87
CA GLU A 443 20.01 -16.31 -21.84
C GLU A 443 21.30 -16.54 -21.07
N GLY A 444 21.24 -16.40 -19.74
CA GLY A 444 22.39 -16.59 -18.86
C GLY A 444 23.20 -15.33 -18.54
N THR A 445 22.76 -14.13 -18.91
CA THR A 445 23.47 -12.89 -18.54
C THR A 445 23.29 -12.60 -17.05
N ILE A 446 24.42 -12.59 -16.30
CA ILE A 446 24.49 -12.32 -14.87
C ILE A 446 24.67 -10.83 -14.60
N ARG A 447 25.55 -10.16 -15.37
CA ARG A 447 25.87 -8.75 -15.18
C ARG A 447 26.32 -8.14 -16.51
N VAL A 448 25.77 -7.01 -16.88
CA VAL A 448 26.24 -6.17 -18.01
C VAL A 448 27.26 -5.17 -17.48
N ILE A 449 28.43 -5.13 -18.09
CA ILE A 449 29.51 -4.20 -17.72
C ILE A 449 29.44 -2.95 -18.59
N ASN A 450 29.37 -3.14 -19.91
CA ASN A 450 29.11 -2.10 -20.89
C ASN A 450 28.52 -2.73 -22.16
N ASP A 451 28.31 -1.96 -23.22
CA ASP A 451 27.70 -2.41 -24.48
C ASP A 451 28.45 -3.57 -25.13
N ASP A 452 29.75 -3.68 -24.90
CA ASP A 452 30.64 -4.68 -25.51
C ASP A 452 30.96 -5.88 -24.58
N VAL A 453 30.70 -5.76 -23.25
CA VAL A 453 31.15 -6.71 -22.23
C VAL A 453 30.04 -7.09 -21.29
N SER A 454 29.78 -8.39 -21.15
CA SER A 454 28.84 -8.93 -20.15
C SER A 454 29.36 -10.20 -19.49
N ILE A 455 28.96 -10.46 -18.25
CA ILE A 455 29.18 -11.73 -17.57
C ILE A 455 27.96 -12.60 -17.83
N ARG A 456 28.20 -13.83 -18.25
CA ARG A 456 27.15 -14.81 -18.56
C ARG A 456 27.42 -16.14 -17.88
N SER A 457 26.34 -16.88 -17.61
CA SER A 457 26.41 -18.26 -17.12
C SER A 457 26.23 -19.25 -18.28
N GLY A 458 27.01 -20.27 -18.31
CA GLY A 458 26.92 -21.33 -19.31
C GLY A 458 27.17 -22.74 -18.72
N LYS A 459 27.03 -23.78 -19.53
CA LYS A 459 27.16 -25.19 -19.14
C LYS A 459 28.45 -25.50 -18.37
N TYR A 460 29.51 -24.71 -18.58
CA TYR A 460 30.85 -24.92 -17.98
C TYR A 460 31.22 -23.89 -16.92
N GLY A 461 30.23 -23.09 -16.43
CA GLY A 461 30.40 -22.05 -15.43
C GLY A 461 30.30 -20.63 -16.00
N ASN A 462 30.60 -19.64 -15.15
CA ASN A 462 30.51 -18.24 -15.51
C ASN A 462 31.67 -17.80 -16.40
N TYR A 463 31.39 -16.91 -17.36
CA TYR A 463 32.37 -16.41 -18.31
C TYR A 463 32.08 -14.94 -18.70
N ILE A 464 33.12 -14.22 -19.15
CA ILE A 464 32.95 -12.91 -19.77
C ILE A 464 32.67 -13.11 -21.25
N PHE A 465 31.58 -12.57 -21.72
CA PHE A 465 31.26 -12.42 -23.13
C PHE A 465 31.73 -11.02 -23.58
N TYR A 466 32.62 -10.98 -24.60
CA TYR A 466 33.17 -9.74 -25.14
C TYR A 466 32.99 -9.71 -26.64
N LYS A 467 32.33 -8.67 -27.15
CA LYS A 467 32.10 -8.46 -28.58
C LYS A 467 31.95 -6.96 -28.88
N THR A 468 32.83 -6.43 -29.67
CA THR A 468 32.72 -5.08 -30.23
C THR A 468 32.12 -5.12 -31.65
N PRO A 469 31.56 -4.00 -32.16
CA PRO A 469 31.03 -3.92 -33.53
C PRO A 469 32.04 -4.28 -34.62
N LYS A 470 33.34 -4.15 -34.34
CA LYS A 470 34.43 -4.46 -35.26
C LYS A 470 34.85 -5.95 -35.26
N MET A 471 34.37 -6.74 -34.32
CA MET A 471 34.75 -8.14 -34.19
C MET A 471 33.80 -9.06 -34.97
N LYS A 472 34.36 -9.94 -35.82
CA LYS A 472 33.59 -10.93 -36.58
C LYS A 472 33.00 -12.03 -35.69
N LYS A 473 33.66 -12.40 -34.55
CA LYS A 473 33.22 -13.41 -33.61
C LYS A 473 33.46 -12.90 -32.17
N PRO A 474 32.56 -13.22 -31.19
CA PRO A 474 32.76 -12.84 -29.80
C PRO A 474 33.90 -13.66 -29.16
N LYS A 475 34.51 -13.12 -28.11
CA LYS A 475 35.43 -13.85 -27.22
C LYS A 475 34.66 -14.28 -25.96
N PHE A 476 35.03 -15.49 -25.47
CA PHE A 476 34.48 -16.07 -24.26
C PHE A 476 35.65 -16.33 -23.29
N ILE A 477 35.65 -15.70 -22.12
CA ILE A 477 36.74 -15.78 -21.14
C ILE A 477 36.19 -16.43 -19.88
N SER A 478 36.64 -17.64 -19.54
CA SER A 478 36.15 -18.37 -18.37
C SER A 478 36.54 -17.66 -17.07
N LEU A 479 35.57 -17.54 -16.15
CA LEU A 479 35.77 -17.02 -14.81
C LEU A 479 35.98 -18.08 -13.75
N LYS A 480 36.26 -19.35 -14.14
CA LYS A 480 36.43 -20.48 -13.22
C LYS A 480 37.55 -20.28 -12.18
N ASN A 481 38.61 -19.56 -12.55
CA ASN A 481 39.74 -19.26 -11.67
C ASN A 481 39.75 -17.82 -11.16
N PHE A 482 38.67 -17.10 -11.29
CA PHE A 482 38.53 -15.72 -10.80
C PHE A 482 38.13 -15.72 -9.32
N ASN A 483 39.06 -15.32 -8.44
CA ASN A 483 38.94 -15.44 -6.98
C ASN A 483 38.14 -14.32 -6.31
N LYS A 484 37.52 -13.40 -7.09
CA LYS A 484 36.72 -12.31 -6.57
C LYS A 484 35.24 -12.52 -6.90
N ASN A 485 34.39 -11.85 -6.12
CA ASN A 485 32.94 -11.91 -6.34
C ASN A 485 32.56 -11.17 -7.65
N ILE A 486 32.02 -11.92 -8.61
CA ILE A 486 31.65 -11.42 -9.95
C ILE A 486 30.52 -10.36 -9.92
N TYR A 487 29.73 -10.32 -8.85
CA TYR A 487 28.64 -9.35 -8.68
C TYR A 487 29.11 -7.99 -8.13
N THR A 488 30.23 -7.98 -7.39
CA THR A 488 30.70 -6.77 -6.67
C THR A 488 32.10 -6.30 -7.08
N CYS A 489 32.86 -7.06 -7.88
CA CYS A 489 34.17 -6.65 -8.35
C CYS A 489 34.09 -5.44 -9.28
N SER A 490 35.17 -4.65 -9.34
CA SER A 490 35.20 -3.45 -10.19
C SER A 490 35.22 -3.80 -11.69
N GLU A 491 34.63 -2.93 -12.51
CA GLU A 491 34.61 -3.10 -13.97
C GLU A 491 36.01 -3.13 -14.56
N ILE A 492 36.93 -2.37 -13.98
CA ILE A 492 38.34 -2.29 -14.40
C ILE A 492 39.02 -3.64 -14.26
N GLU A 493 38.75 -4.38 -13.18
CA GLU A 493 39.32 -5.72 -12.95
C GLU A 493 38.79 -6.77 -13.96
N LEU A 494 37.51 -6.69 -14.32
CA LEU A 494 36.90 -7.55 -15.31
C LEU A 494 37.40 -7.25 -16.74
N ILE A 495 37.54 -5.97 -17.07
CA ILE A 495 38.06 -5.54 -18.37
C ILE A 495 39.56 -5.92 -18.53
N ALA A 496 40.31 -5.92 -17.44
CA ALA A 496 41.71 -6.35 -17.44
C ALA A 496 41.90 -7.82 -17.85
N LEU A 497 40.87 -8.68 -17.65
CA LEU A 497 40.87 -10.08 -18.09
C LEU A 497 40.66 -10.27 -19.61
N ILE A 498 40.23 -9.20 -20.31
CA ILE A 498 39.96 -9.22 -21.73
C ILE A 498 41.24 -9.00 -22.55
N LYS A 499 42.24 -8.36 -21.95
CA LYS A 499 43.55 -8.14 -22.55
C LYS A 499 44.39 -9.41 -22.50
#